data_ced80dc345db94dd8b330c149a722ecb
#
_entry.id   ced80dc345db94dd8b330c149a722ecb
#
_cell.length_a   1.000
_cell.length_b   1.000
_cell.length_c   1.000
_cell.angle_alpha   90.00
_cell.angle_beta   90.00
_cell.angle_gamma   90.00
#
_symmetry.space_group_name_H-M   'P 1'
#
loop_
_entity.id
_entity.type
_entity.pdbx_description
1 polymer ?
#
loop_
_entity_poly.entity_id
_entity_poly.type
_entity_poly.pdbx_seq_one_letter_code
_entity_poly.pdbx_strand_id
1 'polypeptide(L)'
;MWIQNRGQNFKVNSVQQFTASLQMKANKTFVFGENSSELTLLKNIRSQCSQLTFSFVSPVIQPRFEEKDLTSIFLLVLTVSGAGKLNRERRYVIRKTWANKTRHHASRLWKHIFVLGKTQDSELDNEIMQESSVFNDVLVLDVAENYDNLVIKTFSGLLWGLVHVNPRLLLKTDDDVYIRIPYLITWLELYATELFYGGFSIGDAQVRRSASQKNYVTKDCLDIEYYPPYCSGPFYVVSASALRSIFQSMKKWKAILAEDAYMGILAHESGLPAVDIPGFNPFRSLQDYGKCHWSSAVALGHSFDFLEFSYVENKLQEYSDLPRYYYQCVMTDWAAFIFLFFIPSFVFVTFLTVVKVRTLQTRRLF
;
A
#
# COMPACT_ATOMS: atom_id res chain seq x y z
N MET A 1 15.91 -17.19 -9.75
CA MET A 1 17.19 -17.00 -9.02
C MET A 1 17.97 -15.75 -9.43
N TRP A 2 17.58 -15.03 -10.48
CA TRP A 2 18.28 -13.84 -10.98
C TRP A 2 17.68 -12.47 -10.55
N ILE A 3 16.54 -12.46 -9.88
CA ILE A 3 15.80 -11.25 -9.51
C ILE A 3 16.06 -10.79 -8.06
N GLN A 4 16.54 -11.68 -7.17
CA GLN A 4 16.75 -11.32 -5.75
C GLN A 4 18.09 -10.58 -5.46
N ASN A 5 19.13 -10.72 -6.26
CA ASN A 5 20.45 -10.17 -5.90
C ASN A 5 20.72 -8.72 -6.35
N ARG A 6 19.86 -8.10 -7.16
CA ARG A 6 20.01 -6.66 -7.48
C ARG A 6 19.32 -5.71 -6.51
N GLY A 7 18.39 -6.21 -5.70
CA GLY A 7 17.60 -5.37 -4.78
C GLY A 7 18.27 -5.03 -3.45
N GLN A 8 19.13 -5.89 -2.93
CA GLN A 8 19.61 -5.71 -1.55
C GLN A 8 20.78 -4.75 -1.40
N ASN A 9 21.71 -4.69 -2.34
CA ASN A 9 22.84 -3.74 -2.27
C ASN A 9 22.50 -2.31 -2.68
N PHE A 10 21.40 -2.12 -3.43
CA PHE A 10 20.92 -0.77 -3.78
C PHE A 10 20.11 -0.13 -2.63
N LYS A 11 19.48 -0.95 -1.77
CA LYS A 11 18.58 -0.46 -0.70
C LYS A 11 19.32 0.19 0.48
N VAL A 12 20.48 -0.30 0.90
CA VAL A 12 21.14 0.21 2.13
C VAL A 12 21.83 1.55 1.89
N ASN A 13 22.57 1.69 0.79
CA ASN A 13 23.30 2.93 0.52
C ASN A 13 22.40 4.06 -0.01
N SER A 14 21.34 3.73 -0.77
CA SER A 14 20.41 4.75 -1.28
C SER A 14 19.45 5.26 -0.19
N VAL A 15 19.00 4.42 0.72
CA VAL A 15 18.15 4.84 1.85
C VAL A 15 18.93 5.72 2.83
N GLN A 16 20.19 5.39 3.15
CA GLN A 16 21.01 6.22 4.03
C GLN A 16 21.42 7.55 3.42
N GLN A 17 21.77 7.59 2.13
CA GLN A 17 22.06 8.85 1.42
C GLN A 17 20.80 9.68 1.19
N PHE A 18 19.64 9.03 0.96
CA PHE A 18 18.37 9.71 0.77
C PHE A 18 17.81 10.25 2.08
N THR A 19 17.92 9.51 3.20
CA THR A 19 17.58 10.01 4.55
C THR A 19 18.42 11.24 4.92
N ALA A 20 19.71 11.25 4.61
CA ALA A 20 20.57 12.41 4.83
C ALA A 20 20.16 13.62 3.97
N SER A 21 19.78 13.41 2.71
CA SER A 21 19.31 14.49 1.82
C SER A 21 17.91 15.01 2.20
N LEU A 22 17.04 14.16 2.75
CA LEU A 22 15.71 14.53 3.25
C LEU A 22 15.81 15.25 4.60
N GLN A 23 16.75 14.86 5.49
CA GLN A 23 17.02 15.59 6.72
C GLN A 23 17.52 17.02 6.45
N MET A 24 18.28 17.26 5.39
CA MET A 24 18.66 18.62 4.97
C MET A 24 17.48 19.43 4.38
N LYS A 25 16.45 18.79 3.78
CA LYS A 25 15.23 19.45 3.31
C LYS A 25 14.14 19.56 4.38
N ALA A 26 14.13 18.66 5.37
CA ALA A 26 13.14 18.61 6.45
C ALA A 26 13.29 19.71 7.51
N ASN A 27 14.39 20.48 7.51
CA ASN A 27 14.54 21.68 8.35
C ASN A 27 13.65 22.87 7.93
N LYS A 28 12.80 22.69 6.91
CA LYS A 28 11.58 23.48 6.76
C LYS A 28 10.41 22.66 7.29
N THR A 29 10.19 22.72 8.57
CA THR A 29 8.98 22.26 9.25
C THR A 29 7.79 22.97 8.59
N PHE A 30 7.12 22.30 7.64
CA PHE A 30 5.80 22.69 7.19
C PHE A 30 4.82 22.30 8.29
N VAL A 31 4.75 23.11 9.32
CA VAL A 31 3.63 23.11 10.23
C VAL A 31 2.45 23.63 9.42
N PHE A 32 1.51 22.76 9.05
CA PHE A 32 0.17 23.23 8.75
C PHE A 32 -0.34 23.81 10.07
N GLY A 33 -0.16 25.11 10.23
CA GLY A 33 -0.96 25.84 11.17
C GLY A 33 -2.42 25.59 10.78
N GLU A 34 -3.32 25.63 11.72
CA GLU A 34 -4.78 25.54 11.55
C GLU A 34 -5.35 26.61 10.57
N ASN A 35 -4.54 27.08 9.64
CA ASN A 35 -4.88 28.11 8.67
C ASN A 35 -5.88 27.54 7.65
N SER A 36 -7.14 27.89 7.87
CA SER A 36 -8.27 27.65 6.96
C SER A 36 -7.97 28.02 5.49
N SER A 37 -7.01 28.91 5.23
CA SER A 37 -6.60 29.33 3.89
C SER A 37 -5.87 28.26 3.06
N GLU A 38 -4.99 27.46 3.67
CA GLU A 38 -4.20 26.45 2.95
C GLU A 38 -5.06 25.23 2.62
N LEU A 39 -5.94 24.86 3.52
CA LEU A 39 -6.96 23.83 3.32
C LEU A 39 -7.95 24.22 2.22
N THR A 40 -8.37 25.48 2.20
CA THR A 40 -9.21 26.04 1.14
C THR A 40 -8.48 26.01 -0.21
N LEU A 41 -7.17 26.28 -0.21
CA LEU A 41 -6.34 26.23 -1.41
C LEU A 41 -6.24 24.81 -1.99
N LEU A 42 -6.08 23.79 -1.15
CA LEU A 42 -6.05 22.39 -1.58
C LEU A 42 -7.41 21.94 -2.14
N LYS A 43 -8.52 22.32 -1.50
CA LYS A 43 -9.87 22.00 -1.98
C LYS A 43 -10.19 22.61 -3.35
N ASN A 44 -9.54 23.71 -3.72
CA ASN A 44 -9.76 24.40 -4.99
C ASN A 44 -8.82 23.94 -6.12
N ILE A 45 -8.03 22.90 -5.94
CA ILE A 45 -7.20 22.36 -7.02
C ILE A 45 -8.12 21.77 -8.10
N ARG A 46 -7.94 22.26 -9.33
CA ARG A 46 -8.58 21.74 -10.53
C ARG A 46 -7.50 21.34 -11.53
N SER A 47 -7.63 20.15 -12.10
CA SER A 47 -6.74 19.65 -13.15
C SER A 47 -7.58 19.17 -14.33
N GLN A 48 -7.15 19.52 -15.53
CA GLN A 48 -7.87 19.16 -16.78
C GLN A 48 -6.92 18.51 -17.78
N CYS A 49 -7.35 17.35 -18.29
CA CYS A 49 -6.86 16.81 -19.55
C CYS A 49 -8.04 16.38 -20.43
N SER A 50 -7.82 15.93 -21.66
CA SER A 50 -8.90 15.56 -22.58
C SER A 50 -9.79 14.41 -22.04
N GLN A 51 -9.28 13.60 -21.11
CA GLN A 51 -9.95 12.41 -20.58
C GLN A 51 -10.60 12.61 -19.22
N LEU A 52 -10.04 13.49 -18.37
CA LEU A 52 -10.48 13.65 -16.99
C LEU A 52 -10.37 15.09 -16.51
N THR A 53 -11.48 15.63 -16.00
CA THR A 53 -11.47 16.85 -15.21
C THR A 53 -11.48 16.51 -13.73
N PHE A 54 -10.40 16.82 -13.02
CA PHE A 54 -10.27 16.57 -11.60
C PHE A 54 -10.61 17.80 -10.77
N SER A 55 -11.42 17.60 -9.74
CA SER A 55 -11.57 18.53 -8.61
C SER A 55 -11.92 17.73 -7.35
N PHE A 56 -11.47 18.21 -6.19
CA PHE A 56 -11.91 17.64 -4.93
C PHE A 56 -13.41 17.86 -4.70
N VAL A 57 -14.09 16.85 -4.17
CA VAL A 57 -15.51 16.88 -3.89
C VAL A 57 -15.80 16.76 -2.40
N SER A 58 -16.92 17.33 -1.96
CA SER A 58 -17.36 17.30 -0.57
C SER A 58 -18.10 16.01 -0.24
N PRO A 59 -18.16 15.60 1.03
CA PRO A 59 -19.00 14.48 1.46
C PRO A 59 -20.48 14.87 1.44
N VAL A 60 -21.34 13.91 1.09
CA VAL A 60 -22.81 13.95 1.23
C VAL A 60 -23.22 13.23 2.51
N ILE A 61 -22.57 12.09 2.77
CA ILE A 61 -22.70 11.32 4.00
C ILE A 61 -21.31 11.13 4.57
N GLN A 62 -21.16 11.30 5.89
CA GLN A 62 -19.88 11.06 6.55
C GLN A 62 -20.08 10.44 7.93
N PRO A 63 -19.16 9.57 8.35
CA PRO A 63 -19.17 9.00 9.69
C PRO A 63 -18.94 10.07 10.75
N ARG A 64 -19.49 9.85 11.94
CA ARG A 64 -19.33 10.72 13.10
C ARG A 64 -18.27 10.15 14.03
N PHE A 65 -17.34 10.98 14.47
CA PHE A 65 -16.34 10.64 15.46
C PHE A 65 -16.52 11.51 16.71
N GLU A 66 -16.25 10.93 17.87
CA GLU A 66 -16.08 11.74 19.09
C GLU A 66 -14.65 12.33 19.09
N GLU A 67 -14.50 13.56 19.61
CA GLU A 67 -13.19 14.25 19.64
C GLU A 67 -12.10 13.41 20.32
N LYS A 68 -12.44 12.69 21.40
CA LYS A 68 -11.51 11.79 22.08
C LYS A 68 -10.96 10.67 21.19
N ASP A 69 -11.74 10.28 20.15
CA ASP A 69 -11.36 9.20 19.22
C ASP A 69 -10.40 9.70 18.13
N LEU A 70 -10.32 11.01 17.92
CA LEU A 70 -9.51 11.60 16.84
C LEU A 70 -8.07 11.87 17.26
N THR A 71 -7.80 12.08 18.54
CA THR A 71 -6.50 12.58 19.03
C THR A 71 -5.34 11.60 18.93
N SER A 72 -5.58 10.33 18.60
CA SER A 72 -4.53 9.29 18.64
C SER A 72 -4.64 8.22 17.56
N ILE A 73 -5.36 8.49 16.46
CA ILE A 73 -5.49 7.49 15.38
C ILE A 73 -4.13 7.32 14.68
N PHE A 74 -3.58 6.12 14.80
CA PHE A 74 -2.34 5.76 14.13
C PHE A 74 -2.56 5.44 12.66
N LEU A 75 -3.60 4.63 12.35
CA LEU A 75 -3.92 4.22 10.99
C LEU A 75 -5.40 4.45 10.67
N LEU A 76 -5.67 5.23 9.64
CA LEU A 76 -6.99 5.31 9.01
C LEU A 76 -7.01 4.44 7.75
N VAL A 77 -7.88 3.46 7.73
CA VAL A 77 -8.10 2.60 6.55
C VAL A 77 -9.28 3.14 5.76
N LEU A 78 -9.04 3.48 4.51
CA LEU A 78 -10.03 3.95 3.54
C LEU A 78 -10.21 2.90 2.46
N THR A 79 -11.29 2.13 2.56
CA THR A 79 -11.66 1.12 1.55
C THR A 79 -12.53 1.75 0.49
N VAL A 80 -11.98 1.91 -0.72
CA VAL A 80 -12.74 2.39 -1.88
C VAL A 80 -13.66 1.27 -2.34
N SER A 81 -14.96 1.52 -2.30
CA SER A 81 -16.01 0.54 -2.60
C SER A 81 -17.01 1.11 -3.61
N GLY A 82 -17.73 0.23 -4.30
CA GLY A 82 -18.85 0.61 -5.13
C GLY A 82 -20.18 0.64 -4.37
N ALA A 83 -21.20 1.18 -5.01
CA ALA A 83 -22.54 1.25 -4.45
C ALA A 83 -23.37 -0.04 -4.66
N GLY A 84 -23.01 -0.87 -5.63
CA GLY A 84 -23.78 -2.03 -6.03
C GLY A 84 -23.91 -3.14 -5.00
N LYS A 85 -24.82 -4.09 -5.24
CA LYS A 85 -25.11 -5.22 -4.35
C LYS A 85 -23.86 -6.03 -4.01
N LEU A 86 -23.03 -6.39 -4.99
CA LEU A 86 -21.79 -7.14 -4.76
C LEU A 86 -20.84 -6.40 -3.81
N ASN A 87 -20.68 -5.09 -4.00
CA ASN A 87 -19.82 -4.28 -3.13
C ASN A 87 -20.40 -4.17 -1.70
N ARG A 88 -21.73 -4.11 -1.55
CA ARG A 88 -22.37 -4.17 -0.22
C ARG A 88 -22.10 -5.50 0.49
N GLU A 89 -22.15 -6.61 -0.23
CA GLU A 89 -21.80 -7.92 0.30
C GLU A 89 -20.32 -7.97 0.72
N ARG A 90 -19.40 -7.43 -0.09
CA ARG A 90 -17.97 -7.29 0.26
C ARG A 90 -17.77 -6.44 1.51
N ARG A 91 -18.43 -5.27 1.62
CA ARG A 91 -18.36 -4.44 2.82
C ARG A 91 -18.85 -5.19 4.08
N TYR A 92 -19.92 -5.98 3.94
CA TYR A 92 -20.41 -6.82 5.04
C TYR A 92 -19.37 -7.86 5.47
N VAL A 93 -18.74 -8.55 4.52
CA VAL A 93 -17.69 -9.54 4.80
C VAL A 93 -16.45 -8.91 5.41
N ILE A 94 -16.01 -7.78 4.91
CA ILE A 94 -14.88 -7.03 5.46
C ILE A 94 -15.12 -6.70 6.94
N ARG A 95 -16.31 -6.20 7.28
CA ARG A 95 -16.70 -5.94 8.71
C ARG A 95 -16.68 -7.19 9.57
N LYS A 96 -16.94 -8.36 8.99
CA LYS A 96 -16.97 -9.66 9.70
C LYS A 96 -15.61 -10.34 9.79
N THR A 97 -14.69 -10.01 8.89
CA THR A 97 -13.35 -10.58 8.78
C THR A 97 -12.28 -9.59 9.25
N TRP A 98 -11.44 -9.14 8.39
CA TRP A 98 -10.22 -8.39 8.71
C TRP A 98 -10.46 -6.98 9.31
N ALA A 99 -11.59 -6.36 9.07
CA ALA A 99 -11.95 -5.09 9.72
C ALA A 99 -12.66 -5.26 11.08
N ASN A 100 -12.83 -6.50 11.54
CA ASN A 100 -13.44 -6.79 12.85
C ASN A 100 -12.44 -6.52 13.99
N LYS A 101 -12.63 -5.42 14.71
CA LYS A 101 -11.72 -4.99 15.79
C LYS A 101 -11.73 -5.90 16.99
N THR A 102 -12.82 -6.64 17.25
CA THR A 102 -12.89 -7.58 18.37
C THR A 102 -12.10 -8.86 18.09
N ARG A 103 -11.90 -9.20 16.82
CA ARG A 103 -11.08 -10.35 16.40
C ARG A 103 -9.62 -9.99 16.19
N HIS A 104 -9.35 -8.77 15.75
CA HIS A 104 -8.02 -8.31 15.32
C HIS A 104 -7.53 -7.17 16.20
N HIS A 105 -7.01 -7.52 17.38
CA HIS A 105 -6.38 -6.55 18.29
C HIS A 105 -5.05 -6.08 17.69
N ALA A 106 -4.87 -4.76 17.64
CA ALA A 106 -3.65 -4.12 17.19
C ALA A 106 -3.04 -3.29 18.31
N SER A 107 -1.71 -3.08 18.26
CA SER A 107 -0.94 -2.28 19.23
C SER A 107 -1.32 -0.81 19.25
N ARG A 108 -1.90 -0.31 18.15
CA ARG A 108 -2.29 1.09 17.97
C ARG A 108 -3.74 1.24 17.58
N LEU A 109 -4.30 2.40 17.89
CA LEU A 109 -5.66 2.74 17.48
C LEU A 109 -5.73 2.92 15.97
N TRP A 110 -6.70 2.25 15.36
CA TRP A 110 -7.02 2.37 13.94
C TRP A 110 -8.52 2.50 13.71
N LYS A 111 -8.89 3.11 12.62
CA LYS A 111 -10.30 3.25 12.17
C LYS A 111 -10.41 2.78 10.73
N HIS A 112 -11.58 2.28 10.37
CA HIS A 112 -11.91 1.81 9.03
C HIS A 112 -13.15 2.52 8.51
N ILE A 113 -13.12 2.93 7.24
CA ILE A 113 -14.19 3.67 6.55
C ILE A 113 -14.26 3.19 5.10
N PHE A 114 -15.48 2.97 4.62
CA PHE A 114 -15.76 2.73 3.20
C PHE A 114 -16.01 4.05 2.48
N VAL A 115 -15.38 4.24 1.32
CA VAL A 115 -15.49 5.45 0.50
C VAL A 115 -16.28 5.10 -0.77
N LEU A 116 -17.43 5.72 -0.94
CA LEU A 116 -18.36 5.52 -2.05
C LEU A 116 -18.60 6.84 -2.80
N GLY A 117 -19.02 6.76 -4.05
CA GLY A 117 -19.66 7.85 -4.80
C GLY A 117 -21.17 7.79 -4.66
N LYS A 118 -21.87 8.80 -5.21
CA LYS A 118 -23.32 8.84 -5.35
C LYS A 118 -23.77 8.00 -6.52
N THR A 119 -24.93 7.38 -6.43
CA THR A 119 -25.59 6.72 -7.56
C THR A 119 -26.61 7.67 -8.23
N GLN A 120 -27.22 7.22 -9.31
CA GLN A 120 -28.38 7.84 -9.92
C GLN A 120 -29.68 7.09 -9.55
N ASP A 121 -29.56 6.08 -8.70
CA ASP A 121 -30.62 5.19 -8.23
C ASP A 121 -30.97 5.58 -6.77
N SER A 122 -32.17 6.13 -6.61
CA SER A 122 -32.64 6.60 -5.31
C SER A 122 -32.88 5.46 -4.31
N GLU A 123 -33.20 4.26 -4.77
CA GLU A 123 -33.39 3.08 -3.90
C GLU A 123 -32.03 2.65 -3.35
N LEU A 124 -31.02 2.57 -4.21
CA LEU A 124 -29.67 2.23 -3.82
C LEU A 124 -29.05 3.28 -2.89
N ASP A 125 -29.28 4.58 -3.15
CA ASP A 125 -28.82 5.66 -2.27
C ASP A 125 -29.50 5.59 -0.88
N ASN A 126 -30.78 5.21 -0.83
CA ASN A 126 -31.49 4.97 0.44
C ASN A 126 -30.92 3.75 1.20
N GLU A 127 -30.58 2.66 0.51
CA GLU A 127 -29.91 1.51 1.12
C GLU A 127 -28.55 1.89 1.72
N ILE A 128 -27.76 2.70 1.03
CA ILE A 128 -26.47 3.21 1.50
C ILE A 128 -26.66 4.12 2.72
N MET A 129 -27.70 4.96 2.73
CA MET A 129 -28.02 5.81 3.87
C MET A 129 -28.38 4.98 5.10
N GLN A 130 -29.16 3.93 4.93
CA GLN A 130 -29.49 2.97 6.01
C GLN A 130 -28.24 2.26 6.52
N GLU A 131 -27.38 1.75 5.60
CA GLU A 131 -26.10 1.14 5.95
C GLU A 131 -25.23 2.09 6.78
N SER A 132 -25.11 3.35 6.35
CA SER A 132 -24.37 4.38 7.07
C SER A 132 -24.92 4.66 8.47
N SER A 133 -26.23 4.68 8.62
CA SER A 133 -26.88 4.90 9.92
C SER A 133 -26.63 3.79 10.93
N VAL A 134 -26.51 2.54 10.43
CA VAL A 134 -26.28 1.35 11.27
C VAL A 134 -24.82 1.21 11.67
N PHE A 135 -23.90 1.40 10.71
CA PHE A 135 -22.48 1.07 10.91
C PHE A 135 -21.61 2.28 11.23
N ASN A 136 -22.03 3.48 10.85
CA ASN A 136 -21.28 4.74 11.03
C ASN A 136 -19.83 4.66 10.49
N ASP A 137 -19.62 3.97 9.37
CA ASP A 137 -18.33 3.73 8.73
C ASP A 137 -18.35 3.96 7.21
N VAL A 138 -19.37 4.67 6.71
CA VAL A 138 -19.54 4.97 5.29
C VAL A 138 -19.36 6.47 5.03
N LEU A 139 -18.48 6.79 4.09
CA LEU A 139 -18.26 8.13 3.52
C LEU A 139 -18.78 8.12 2.09
N VAL A 140 -19.82 8.89 1.79
CA VAL A 140 -20.32 9.09 0.43
C VAL A 140 -19.90 10.47 -0.06
N LEU A 141 -19.17 10.51 -1.17
CA LEU A 141 -18.66 11.72 -1.81
C LEU A 141 -19.60 12.20 -2.92
N ASP A 142 -19.66 13.50 -3.15
CA ASP A 142 -20.47 14.12 -4.20
C ASP A 142 -19.84 13.94 -5.60
N VAL A 143 -19.68 12.69 -6.00
CA VAL A 143 -19.14 12.27 -7.28
C VAL A 143 -19.91 11.06 -7.77
N ALA A 144 -20.18 10.98 -9.08
CA ALA A 144 -20.88 9.82 -9.66
C ALA A 144 -20.10 8.53 -9.46
N GLU A 145 -20.79 7.47 -9.01
CA GLU A 145 -20.20 6.15 -8.79
C GLU A 145 -19.94 5.46 -10.13
N ASN A 146 -18.73 5.59 -10.64
CA ASN A 146 -18.22 4.89 -11.81
C ASN A 146 -16.69 4.77 -11.74
N TYR A 147 -16.12 3.95 -12.63
CA TYR A 147 -14.68 3.70 -12.67
C TYR A 147 -13.87 4.94 -13.09
N ASP A 148 -14.38 5.75 -13.99
CA ASP A 148 -13.67 6.93 -14.50
C ASP A 148 -13.48 8.01 -13.41
N ASN A 149 -14.33 7.98 -12.39
CA ASN A 149 -14.24 8.85 -11.22
C ASN A 149 -13.42 8.27 -10.05
N LEU A 150 -12.78 7.12 -10.24
CA LEU A 150 -11.99 6.45 -9.17
C LEU A 150 -10.95 7.37 -8.57
N VAL A 151 -10.22 8.11 -9.41
CA VAL A 151 -9.20 9.08 -8.99
C VAL A 151 -9.81 10.17 -8.10
N ILE A 152 -10.93 10.75 -8.53
CA ILE A 152 -11.63 11.80 -7.78
C ILE A 152 -12.10 11.26 -6.44
N LYS A 153 -12.72 10.08 -6.44
CA LYS A 153 -13.22 9.42 -5.24
C LYS A 153 -12.10 9.10 -4.25
N THR A 154 -11.02 8.49 -4.72
CA THR A 154 -9.88 8.10 -3.87
C THR A 154 -9.21 9.32 -3.25
N PHE A 155 -8.84 10.31 -4.07
CA PHE A 155 -8.12 11.49 -3.59
C PHE A 155 -8.98 12.38 -2.69
N SER A 156 -10.29 12.49 -2.98
CA SER A 156 -11.22 13.22 -2.09
C SER A 156 -11.42 12.48 -0.75
N GLY A 157 -11.47 11.14 -0.78
CA GLY A 157 -11.49 10.32 0.45
C GLY A 157 -10.22 10.49 1.29
N LEU A 158 -9.05 10.49 0.65
CA LEU A 158 -7.77 10.75 1.31
C LEU A 158 -7.71 12.16 1.90
N LEU A 159 -8.17 13.19 1.16
CA LEU A 159 -8.25 14.55 1.66
C LEU A 159 -9.20 14.65 2.85
N TRP A 160 -10.38 14.02 2.76
CA TRP A 160 -11.32 13.97 3.88
C TRP A 160 -10.68 13.34 5.12
N GLY A 161 -9.98 12.21 4.98
CA GLY A 161 -9.27 11.56 6.07
C GLY A 161 -8.20 12.45 6.69
N LEU A 162 -7.45 13.16 5.86
CA LEU A 162 -6.43 14.11 6.31
C LEU A 162 -7.01 15.28 7.11
N VAL A 163 -8.17 15.79 6.68
CA VAL A 163 -8.81 17.01 7.23
C VAL A 163 -9.61 16.70 8.50
N HIS A 164 -10.41 15.63 8.46
CA HIS A 164 -11.39 15.35 9.52
C HIS A 164 -10.89 14.36 10.57
N VAL A 165 -9.88 13.54 10.24
CA VAL A 165 -9.34 12.51 11.15
C VAL A 165 -7.89 12.81 11.52
N ASN A 166 -7.10 13.32 10.58
CA ASN A 166 -5.68 13.64 10.72
C ASN A 166 -4.86 12.51 11.37
N PRO A 167 -4.92 11.28 10.84
CA PRO A 167 -4.19 10.13 11.39
C PRO A 167 -2.69 10.27 11.11
N ARG A 168 -1.85 9.47 11.78
CA ARG A 168 -0.43 9.39 11.41
C ARG A 168 -0.24 8.82 10.00
N LEU A 169 -0.99 7.77 9.66
CA LEU A 169 -0.92 7.04 8.40
C LEU A 169 -2.32 6.78 7.84
N LEU A 170 -2.44 6.78 6.52
CA LEU A 170 -3.64 6.39 5.79
C LEU A 170 -3.31 5.16 4.94
N LEU A 171 -4.13 4.12 5.01
CA LEU A 171 -4.13 2.99 4.10
C LEU A 171 -5.29 3.16 3.12
N LYS A 172 -5.00 3.35 1.84
CA LYS A 172 -6.01 3.17 0.78
C LYS A 172 -6.08 1.70 0.44
N THR A 173 -7.29 1.17 0.33
CA THR A 173 -7.48 -0.21 -0.12
C THR A 173 -8.74 -0.35 -0.98
N ASP A 174 -8.82 -1.39 -1.82
CA ASP A 174 -10.02 -1.77 -2.54
C ASP A 174 -10.90 -2.69 -1.67
N ASP A 175 -12.14 -2.95 -2.08
CA ASP A 175 -13.08 -3.78 -1.31
C ASP A 175 -13.01 -5.28 -1.61
N ASP A 176 -12.07 -5.69 -2.44
CA ASP A 176 -11.85 -7.07 -2.88
C ASP A 176 -10.48 -7.62 -2.45
N VAL A 177 -9.99 -7.17 -1.31
CA VAL A 177 -8.69 -7.53 -0.74
C VAL A 177 -8.80 -7.90 0.74
N TYR A 178 -7.81 -8.60 1.27
CA TYR A 178 -7.68 -8.96 2.68
C TYR A 178 -6.44 -8.33 3.32
N ILE A 179 -6.60 -7.68 4.48
CA ILE A 179 -5.51 -6.99 5.18
C ILE A 179 -5.34 -7.57 6.59
N ARG A 180 -4.13 -7.96 6.97
CA ARG A 180 -3.77 -8.32 8.36
C ARG A 180 -3.39 -7.07 9.14
N ILE A 181 -4.36 -6.30 9.57
CA ILE A 181 -4.16 -5.00 10.23
C ILE A 181 -3.15 -5.04 11.39
N PRO A 182 -3.18 -6.02 12.33
CA PRO A 182 -2.21 -6.06 13.42
C PRO A 182 -0.76 -6.17 12.92
N TYR A 183 -0.51 -6.98 11.91
CA TYR A 183 0.82 -7.16 11.31
C TYR A 183 1.27 -5.92 10.56
N LEU A 184 0.37 -5.31 9.80
CA LEU A 184 0.65 -4.06 9.11
C LEU A 184 1.01 -2.96 10.11
N ILE A 185 0.24 -2.79 11.18
CA ILE A 185 0.51 -1.78 12.20
C ILE A 185 1.88 -2.02 12.86
N THR A 186 2.19 -3.26 13.23
CA THR A 186 3.51 -3.61 13.82
C THR A 186 4.65 -3.25 12.87
N TRP A 187 4.51 -3.55 11.59
CA TRP A 187 5.53 -3.20 10.59
C TRP A 187 5.66 -1.68 10.41
N LEU A 188 4.53 -0.98 10.33
CA LEU A 188 4.49 0.48 10.16
C LEU A 188 5.08 1.22 11.38
N GLU A 189 4.90 0.73 12.59
CA GLU A 189 5.51 1.30 13.80
C GLU A 189 7.04 1.27 13.74
N LEU A 190 7.61 0.22 13.15
CA LEU A 190 9.05 0.02 13.09
C LEU A 190 9.72 0.74 11.91
N TYR A 191 9.02 0.84 10.77
CA TYR A 191 9.66 1.21 9.50
C TYR A 191 9.05 2.43 8.82
N ALA A 192 7.80 2.84 9.14
CA ALA A 192 7.21 4.01 8.51
C ALA A 192 7.80 5.30 9.10
N THR A 193 8.43 6.08 8.23
CA THR A 193 8.98 7.40 8.55
C THR A 193 7.88 8.47 8.57
N GLU A 194 8.21 9.70 8.95
CA GLU A 194 7.28 10.82 8.89
C GLU A 194 6.81 11.12 7.47
N LEU A 195 7.71 11.01 6.49
CA LEU A 195 7.42 11.12 5.06
C LEU A 195 7.46 9.72 4.45
N PHE A 196 6.30 9.04 4.40
CA PHE A 196 6.18 7.64 3.98
C PHE A 196 5.13 7.46 2.89
N TYR A 197 5.50 6.76 1.82
CA TYR A 197 4.62 6.21 0.79
C TYR A 197 5.09 4.80 0.46
N GLY A 198 4.25 3.79 0.67
CA GLY A 198 4.66 2.39 0.50
C GLY A 198 3.51 1.45 0.22
N GLY A 199 3.84 0.32 -0.40
CA GLY A 199 2.91 -0.72 -0.80
C GLY A 199 3.64 -1.85 -1.53
N PHE A 200 2.99 -2.46 -2.51
CA PHE A 200 3.67 -3.29 -3.51
C PHE A 200 4.21 -2.37 -4.60
N SER A 201 5.52 -2.16 -4.62
CA SER A 201 6.17 -1.21 -5.53
C SER A 201 6.29 -1.79 -6.95
N ILE A 202 5.81 -1.03 -7.93
CA ILE A 202 5.93 -1.32 -9.37
C ILE A 202 6.92 -0.32 -9.97
N GLY A 203 7.99 -0.84 -10.57
CA GLY A 203 8.95 -0.06 -11.36
C GLY A 203 8.77 -0.30 -12.85
N ASP A 204 9.28 0.62 -13.67
CA ASP A 204 9.40 0.49 -15.13
C ASP A 204 8.09 0.18 -15.88
N ALA A 205 6.93 0.62 -15.34
CA ALA A 205 5.66 0.43 -15.97
C ALA A 205 5.47 1.42 -17.13
N GLN A 206 5.23 0.90 -18.34
CA GLN A 206 5.03 1.71 -19.53
C GLN A 206 3.64 2.37 -19.52
N VAL A 207 3.56 3.64 -19.94
CA VAL A 207 2.30 4.36 -20.10
C VAL A 207 1.50 3.78 -21.25
N ARG A 208 0.26 3.39 -20.98
CA ARG A 208 -0.63 2.76 -21.97
C ARG A 208 -1.14 3.80 -22.96
N ARG A 209 -0.78 3.63 -24.24
CA ARG A 209 -1.07 4.59 -25.32
C ARG A 209 -2.14 4.14 -26.31
N SER A 210 -2.63 2.90 -26.19
CA SER A 210 -3.72 2.41 -27.03
C SER A 210 -5.08 2.66 -26.37
N ALA A 211 -6.01 3.29 -27.10
CA ALA A 211 -7.36 3.57 -26.61
C ALA A 211 -8.17 2.31 -26.24
N SER A 212 -7.77 1.14 -26.71
CA SER A 212 -8.38 -0.15 -26.35
C SER A 212 -7.90 -0.70 -25.01
N GLN A 213 -6.85 -0.13 -24.43
CA GLN A 213 -6.30 -0.58 -23.16
C GLN A 213 -7.01 0.09 -21.98
N LYS A 214 -7.30 -0.69 -20.93
CA LYS A 214 -7.73 -0.13 -19.64
C LYS A 214 -6.66 0.83 -19.13
N ASN A 215 -7.07 1.97 -18.59
CA ASN A 215 -6.17 3.03 -18.10
C ASN A 215 -5.26 3.62 -19.20
N TYR A 216 -5.75 3.68 -20.42
CA TYR A 216 -5.12 4.40 -21.51
C TYR A 216 -4.97 5.89 -21.15
N VAL A 217 -3.82 6.49 -21.50
CA VAL A 217 -3.51 7.90 -21.21
C VAL A 217 -3.05 8.60 -22.49
N THR A 218 -3.67 9.74 -22.81
CA THR A 218 -3.27 10.58 -23.93
C THR A 218 -1.99 11.37 -23.64
N LYS A 219 -1.27 11.78 -24.67
CA LYS A 219 -0.04 12.58 -24.51
C LYS A 219 -0.31 13.97 -23.93
N ASP A 220 -1.47 14.57 -24.20
CA ASP A 220 -1.86 15.88 -23.64
C ASP A 220 -2.09 15.81 -22.12
N CYS A 221 -2.45 14.64 -21.59
CA CYS A 221 -2.56 14.41 -20.16
C CYS A 221 -1.19 14.15 -19.51
N LEU A 222 -0.36 13.33 -20.16
CA LEU A 222 0.92 12.90 -19.62
C LEU A 222 1.90 12.57 -20.76
N ASP A 223 2.96 13.35 -20.93
CA ASP A 223 3.97 13.14 -21.96
C ASP A 223 5.26 12.53 -21.41
N ILE A 224 5.13 11.33 -20.81
CA ILE A 224 6.25 10.47 -20.41
C ILE A 224 6.04 9.08 -20.99
N GLU A 225 7.09 8.30 -21.17
CA GLU A 225 7.02 6.93 -21.70
C GLU A 225 6.80 5.90 -20.59
N TYR A 226 7.44 6.08 -19.45
CA TYR A 226 7.34 5.20 -18.28
C TYR A 226 6.88 5.98 -17.07
N TYR A 227 6.05 5.34 -16.26
CA TYR A 227 5.69 5.89 -14.95
C TYR A 227 6.90 5.86 -14.01
N PRO A 228 7.10 6.86 -13.16
CA PRO A 228 7.99 6.69 -12.02
C PRO A 228 7.51 5.54 -11.14
N PRO A 229 8.36 4.92 -10.31
CA PRO A 229 7.94 3.85 -9.42
C PRO A 229 6.74 4.26 -8.57
N TYR A 230 5.72 3.39 -8.50
CA TYR A 230 4.49 3.62 -7.76
C TYR A 230 4.04 2.36 -7.02
N CYS A 231 3.16 2.52 -6.01
CA CYS A 231 2.56 1.40 -5.31
C CYS A 231 1.28 0.94 -6.01
N SER A 232 1.11 -0.38 -6.14
CA SER A 232 -0.06 -1.00 -6.79
C SER A 232 -1.38 -0.59 -6.13
N GLY A 233 -2.39 -0.31 -6.95
CA GLY A 233 -3.67 0.27 -6.56
C GLY A 233 -4.48 -0.49 -5.51
N PRO A 234 -4.53 -1.82 -5.47
CA PRO A 234 -5.35 -2.55 -4.50
C PRO A 234 -5.09 -2.17 -3.04
N PHE A 235 -3.86 -1.80 -2.69
CA PHE A 235 -3.52 -1.28 -1.35
C PHE A 235 -2.19 -0.55 -1.32
N TYR A 236 -2.17 0.62 -0.69
CA TYR A 236 -0.95 1.37 -0.37
C TYR A 236 -1.14 2.23 0.88
N VAL A 237 -0.04 2.52 1.57
CA VAL A 237 -0.01 3.36 2.77
C VAL A 237 0.71 4.67 2.47
N VAL A 238 0.16 5.75 2.99
CA VAL A 238 0.79 7.07 2.91
C VAL A 238 0.70 7.77 4.28
N SER A 239 1.75 8.45 4.71
CA SER A 239 1.70 9.27 5.93
C SER A 239 0.94 10.57 5.68
N ALA A 240 0.34 11.12 6.71
CA ALA A 240 -0.35 12.42 6.60
C ALA A 240 0.59 13.53 6.11
N SER A 241 1.84 13.55 6.57
CA SER A 241 2.85 14.53 6.14
C SER A 241 3.21 14.35 4.66
N ALA A 242 3.41 13.10 4.20
CA ALA A 242 3.66 12.82 2.79
C ALA A 242 2.46 13.19 1.91
N LEU A 243 1.24 12.89 2.35
CA LEU A 243 0.03 13.18 1.60
C LEU A 243 -0.18 14.69 1.38
N ARG A 244 0.18 15.51 2.37
CA ARG A 244 0.17 16.98 2.22
C ARG A 244 1.10 17.45 1.08
N SER A 245 2.31 16.91 1.02
CA SER A 245 3.28 17.24 -0.04
C SER A 245 2.79 16.74 -1.41
N ILE A 246 2.23 15.53 -1.45
CA ILE A 246 1.64 14.92 -2.65
C ILE A 246 0.52 15.82 -3.21
N PHE A 247 -0.41 16.29 -2.36
CA PHE A 247 -1.48 17.16 -2.80
C PHE A 247 -1.00 18.53 -3.32
N GLN A 248 0.10 19.07 -2.79
CA GLN A 248 0.70 20.29 -3.34
C GLN A 248 1.24 20.06 -4.76
N SER A 249 1.76 18.90 -5.07
CA SER A 249 2.27 18.54 -6.39
C SER A 249 1.17 18.41 -7.46
N MET A 250 -0.10 18.23 -7.07
CA MET A 250 -1.23 18.20 -8.01
C MET A 250 -1.41 19.48 -8.83
N LYS A 251 -0.85 20.61 -8.40
CA LYS A 251 -0.87 21.86 -9.17
C LYS A 251 -0.06 21.77 -10.46
N LYS A 252 0.92 20.88 -10.52
CA LYS A 252 1.86 20.73 -11.63
C LYS A 252 1.41 19.66 -12.63
N TRP A 253 0.67 18.65 -12.18
CA TRP A 253 0.36 17.46 -12.95
C TRP A 253 -1.13 17.30 -13.18
N LYS A 254 -1.51 17.04 -14.42
CA LYS A 254 -2.89 16.72 -14.79
C LYS A 254 -3.25 15.33 -14.26
N ALA A 255 -4.47 15.17 -13.75
CA ALA A 255 -4.96 13.89 -13.30
C ALA A 255 -5.16 12.93 -14.49
N ILE A 256 -4.88 11.66 -14.27
CA ILE A 256 -5.07 10.56 -15.23
C ILE A 256 -5.94 9.48 -14.61
N LEU A 257 -6.55 8.62 -15.44
CA LEU A 257 -7.49 7.58 -14.98
C LEU A 257 -6.80 6.48 -14.14
N ALA A 258 -5.50 6.24 -14.35
CA ALA A 258 -4.71 5.30 -13.56
C ALA A 258 -4.40 5.90 -12.19
N GLU A 259 -5.24 5.65 -11.21
CA GLU A 259 -5.23 6.28 -9.89
C GLU A 259 -3.90 6.07 -9.15
N ASP A 260 -3.41 4.84 -9.13
CA ASP A 260 -2.18 4.42 -8.47
C ASP A 260 -0.91 4.99 -9.14
N ALA A 261 -0.87 4.97 -10.46
CA ALA A 261 0.21 5.60 -11.21
C ALA A 261 0.21 7.13 -11.03
N TYR A 262 -0.97 7.77 -10.96
CA TYR A 262 -1.08 9.20 -10.66
C TYR A 262 -0.55 9.52 -9.25
N MET A 263 -0.91 8.71 -8.24
CA MET A 263 -0.34 8.83 -6.90
C MET A 263 1.19 8.73 -6.92
N GLY A 264 1.74 7.78 -7.70
CA GLY A 264 3.18 7.61 -7.86
C GLY A 264 3.87 8.80 -8.52
N ILE A 265 3.28 9.40 -9.57
CA ILE A 265 3.79 10.63 -10.21
C ILE A 265 3.88 11.77 -9.18
N LEU A 266 2.84 11.97 -8.41
CA LEU A 266 2.77 13.04 -7.41
C LEU A 266 3.73 12.79 -6.24
N ALA A 267 3.88 11.54 -5.81
CA ALA A 267 4.84 11.14 -4.79
C ALA A 267 6.28 11.39 -5.27
N HIS A 268 6.60 10.97 -6.49
CA HIS A 268 7.91 11.21 -7.11
C HIS A 268 8.22 12.71 -7.23
N GLU A 269 7.28 13.52 -7.71
CA GLU A 269 7.40 14.98 -7.77
C GLU A 269 7.64 15.60 -6.38
N SER A 270 7.09 14.99 -5.34
CA SER A 270 7.28 15.40 -3.94
C SER A 270 8.60 14.88 -3.33
N GLY A 271 9.42 14.15 -4.10
CA GLY A 271 10.67 13.54 -3.64
C GLY A 271 10.47 12.30 -2.76
N LEU A 272 9.32 11.65 -2.86
CA LEU A 272 8.98 10.45 -2.07
C LEU A 272 9.16 9.18 -2.91
N PRO A 273 10.00 8.23 -2.49
CA PRO A 273 10.09 6.93 -3.15
C PRO A 273 8.88 6.05 -2.84
N ALA A 274 8.50 5.20 -3.79
CA ALA A 274 7.60 4.08 -3.53
C ALA A 274 8.38 2.99 -2.76
N VAL A 275 8.05 2.80 -1.48
CA VAL A 275 8.69 1.82 -0.59
C VAL A 275 7.94 0.49 -0.69
N ASP A 276 8.67 -0.61 -0.92
CA ASP A 276 8.07 -1.94 -0.92
C ASP A 276 7.78 -2.41 0.51
N ILE A 277 6.51 -2.75 0.80
CA ILE A 277 6.09 -3.32 2.08
C ILE A 277 6.10 -4.85 1.95
N PRO A 278 6.98 -5.56 2.69
CA PRO A 278 7.01 -7.01 2.65
C PRO A 278 5.66 -7.64 3.00
N GLY A 279 5.25 -8.66 2.23
CA GLY A 279 3.98 -9.34 2.44
C GLY A 279 2.76 -8.66 1.79
N PHE A 280 2.95 -7.59 1.03
CA PHE A 280 1.94 -7.03 0.14
C PHE A 280 1.96 -7.80 -1.19
N ASN A 281 0.89 -8.54 -1.50
CA ASN A 281 0.81 -9.43 -2.66
C ASN A 281 -0.50 -9.23 -3.43
N PRO A 282 -0.59 -8.22 -4.34
CA PRO A 282 -1.82 -7.92 -5.06
C PRO A 282 -2.12 -8.89 -6.22
N PHE A 283 -1.12 -9.63 -6.73
CA PHE A 283 -1.24 -10.38 -7.98
C PHE A 283 -1.04 -11.89 -7.86
N ARG A 284 -0.70 -12.38 -6.67
CA ARG A 284 -0.45 -13.80 -6.50
C ARG A 284 -1.76 -14.56 -6.32
N SER A 285 -1.97 -15.61 -7.12
CA SER A 285 -3.06 -16.56 -6.92
C SER A 285 -2.94 -17.23 -5.54
N LEU A 286 -4.06 -17.38 -4.81
CA LEU A 286 -4.09 -18.04 -3.50
C LEU A 286 -3.62 -19.51 -3.57
N GLN A 287 -3.75 -20.15 -4.74
CA GLN A 287 -3.29 -21.51 -4.98
C GLN A 287 -1.76 -21.64 -4.93
N ASP A 288 -1.03 -20.55 -5.23
CA ASP A 288 0.43 -20.51 -5.24
C ASP A 288 1.03 -20.21 -3.85
N TYR A 289 0.17 -20.10 -2.81
CA TYR A 289 0.61 -19.80 -1.45
C TYR A 289 1.05 -21.06 -0.71
N GLY A 290 2.37 -21.23 -0.53
CA GLY A 290 2.94 -22.18 0.43
C GLY A 290 2.90 -21.61 1.87
N LYS A 291 3.29 -22.43 2.85
CA LYS A 291 3.30 -22.06 4.29
C LYS A 291 4.01 -20.74 4.56
N CYS A 292 5.17 -20.52 3.95
CA CYS A 292 5.97 -19.31 4.13
C CYS A 292 5.27 -18.06 3.57
N HIS A 293 4.56 -18.18 2.47
CA HIS A 293 3.77 -17.07 1.92
C HIS A 293 2.61 -16.70 2.85
N TRP A 294 1.88 -17.69 3.37
CA TRP A 294 0.79 -17.46 4.32
C TRP A 294 1.29 -16.80 5.61
N SER A 295 2.41 -17.27 6.17
CA SER A 295 2.95 -16.71 7.41
C SER A 295 3.43 -15.28 7.26
N SER A 296 3.98 -14.90 6.10
CA SER A 296 4.51 -13.57 5.82
C SER A 296 3.50 -12.61 5.17
N ALA A 297 2.32 -13.10 4.77
CA ALA A 297 1.31 -12.29 4.11
C ALA A 297 0.78 -11.18 5.03
N VAL A 298 0.70 -9.95 4.52
CA VAL A 298 0.18 -8.77 5.22
C VAL A 298 -1.03 -8.19 4.48
N ALA A 299 -0.96 -8.06 3.15
CA ALA A 299 -2.05 -7.61 2.30
C ALA A 299 -2.14 -8.52 1.08
N LEU A 300 -3.32 -9.05 0.81
CA LEU A 300 -3.61 -10.07 -0.17
C LEU A 300 -4.75 -9.68 -1.09
N GLY A 301 -4.72 -10.13 -2.29
CA GLY A 301 -5.76 -9.92 -3.31
C GLY A 301 -5.19 -9.10 -4.40
N HIS A 302 -5.92 -8.89 -5.45
CA HIS A 302 -7.32 -8.42 -5.50
C HIS A 302 -8.26 -9.44 -6.18
N SER A 303 -9.52 -9.01 -6.39
CA SER A 303 -10.63 -9.76 -7.00
C SER A 303 -11.18 -10.90 -6.12
N PHE A 304 -11.05 -10.80 -4.80
CA PHE A 304 -11.64 -11.77 -3.90
C PHE A 304 -13.17 -11.76 -3.96
N ASP A 305 -13.72 -12.97 -4.07
CA ASP A 305 -15.12 -13.21 -3.84
C ASP A 305 -15.44 -13.45 -2.35
N PHE A 306 -16.71 -13.66 -2.06
CA PHE A 306 -17.19 -13.89 -0.70
C PHE A 306 -16.57 -15.11 -0.02
N LEU A 307 -16.33 -16.19 -0.75
CA LEU A 307 -15.78 -17.45 -0.21
C LEU A 307 -14.29 -17.32 0.06
N GLU A 308 -13.59 -16.58 -0.79
CA GLU A 308 -12.15 -16.36 -0.67
C GLU A 308 -11.78 -15.56 0.57
N PHE A 309 -12.59 -14.59 0.99
CA PHE A 309 -12.38 -13.89 2.28
C PHE A 309 -12.35 -14.86 3.46
N SER A 310 -13.32 -15.78 3.53
CA SER A 310 -13.38 -16.78 4.59
C SER A 310 -12.23 -17.80 4.49
N TYR A 311 -11.88 -18.20 3.29
CA TYR A 311 -10.75 -19.09 3.04
C TYR A 311 -9.44 -18.45 3.51
N VAL A 312 -9.19 -17.19 3.14
CA VAL A 312 -7.99 -16.44 3.54
C VAL A 312 -7.95 -16.26 5.06
N GLU A 313 -9.07 -15.91 5.70
CA GLU A 313 -9.18 -15.79 7.17
C GLU A 313 -8.74 -17.09 7.85
N ASN A 314 -9.29 -18.24 7.44
CA ASN A 314 -8.96 -19.54 8.01
C ASN A 314 -7.47 -19.89 7.79
N LYS A 315 -6.93 -19.65 6.59
CA LYS A 315 -5.54 -19.91 6.29
C LYS A 315 -4.59 -19.03 7.12
N LEU A 316 -4.90 -17.77 7.28
CA LEU A 316 -4.09 -16.87 8.09
C LEU A 316 -4.15 -17.22 9.59
N GLN A 317 -5.27 -17.73 10.07
CA GLN A 317 -5.37 -18.28 11.44
C GLN A 317 -4.54 -19.56 11.60
N GLU A 318 -4.60 -20.48 10.63
CA GLU A 318 -3.78 -21.71 10.60
C GLU A 318 -2.28 -21.41 10.70
N TYR A 319 -1.83 -20.32 10.04
CA TYR A 319 -0.41 -19.92 9.98
C TYR A 319 -0.10 -18.70 10.86
N SER A 320 -0.91 -18.42 11.88
CA SER A 320 -0.72 -17.27 12.78
C SER A 320 0.46 -17.41 13.74
N ASP A 321 0.95 -18.62 13.95
CA ASP A 321 2.07 -18.95 14.86
C ASP A 321 3.42 -18.55 14.23
N LEU A 322 3.59 -17.22 14.08
CA LEU A 322 4.73 -16.56 13.42
C LEU A 322 6.11 -17.08 13.84
N PRO A 323 6.44 -17.28 15.14
CA PRO A 323 7.78 -17.71 15.51
C PRO A 323 8.15 -19.05 14.91
N ARG A 324 7.22 -20.00 14.90
CA ARG A 324 7.47 -21.38 14.44
C ARG A 324 7.67 -21.45 12.93
N TYR A 325 6.83 -20.77 12.14
CA TYR A 325 6.90 -20.81 10.67
C TYR A 325 7.95 -19.85 10.12
N TYR A 326 8.13 -18.68 10.73
CA TYR A 326 9.16 -17.72 10.34
C TYR A 326 10.57 -18.36 10.41
N TYR A 327 10.90 -19.02 11.52
CA TYR A 327 12.18 -19.72 11.65
C TYR A 327 12.33 -20.84 10.62
N GLN A 328 11.29 -21.59 10.32
CA GLN A 328 11.35 -22.63 9.28
C GLN A 328 11.58 -22.05 7.89
N CYS A 329 10.95 -20.92 7.55
CA CYS A 329 11.07 -20.27 6.24
C CYS A 329 12.43 -19.60 6.07
N VAL A 330 12.92 -18.92 7.09
CA VAL A 330 14.24 -18.28 7.06
C VAL A 330 15.37 -19.31 7.11
N MET A 331 15.22 -20.35 7.92
CA MET A 331 16.27 -21.41 8.05
C MET A 331 16.41 -22.26 6.80
N THR A 332 15.34 -22.51 6.02
CA THR A 332 15.47 -23.20 4.73
C THR A 332 16.29 -22.38 3.73
N ASP A 333 16.12 -21.08 3.69
CA ASP A 333 16.92 -20.22 2.82
C ASP A 333 18.38 -20.14 3.29
N TRP A 334 18.62 -20.03 4.60
CA TRP A 334 19.96 -20.03 5.17
C TRP A 334 20.65 -21.40 5.06
N ALA A 335 19.91 -22.49 5.25
CA ALA A 335 20.47 -23.84 5.06
C ALA A 335 20.85 -24.06 3.59
N ALA A 336 20.02 -23.66 2.63
CA ALA A 336 20.35 -23.69 1.22
C ALA A 336 21.58 -22.82 0.88
N PHE A 337 21.68 -21.63 1.48
CA PHE A 337 22.84 -20.75 1.32
C PHE A 337 24.12 -21.36 1.90
N ILE A 338 24.04 -21.93 3.11
CA ILE A 338 25.18 -22.62 3.74
C ILE A 338 25.60 -23.84 2.89
N PHE A 339 24.64 -24.66 2.44
CA PHE A 339 24.92 -25.81 1.59
C PHE A 339 25.56 -25.43 0.25
N LEU A 340 25.08 -24.38 -0.40
CA LEU A 340 25.55 -23.97 -1.72
C LEU A 340 26.91 -23.26 -1.70
N PHE A 341 27.22 -22.53 -0.63
CA PHE A 341 28.39 -21.66 -0.61
C PHE A 341 29.48 -22.10 0.39
N PHE A 342 29.11 -22.62 1.55
CA PHE A 342 30.09 -22.95 2.59
C PHE A 342 30.59 -24.40 2.50
N ILE A 343 29.74 -25.36 2.18
CA ILE A 343 30.18 -26.77 2.11
C ILE A 343 31.14 -27.01 0.92
N PRO A 344 30.87 -26.52 -0.30
CA PRO A 344 31.84 -26.64 -1.39
C PRO A 344 33.16 -25.94 -1.09
N SER A 345 33.12 -24.78 -0.47
CA SER A 345 34.33 -24.04 -0.10
C SER A 345 35.14 -24.76 0.97
N PHE A 346 34.49 -25.35 1.96
CA PHE A 346 35.15 -26.13 3.00
C PHE A 346 35.77 -27.42 2.42
N VAL A 347 35.06 -28.15 1.55
CA VAL A 347 35.57 -29.33 0.85
C VAL A 347 36.76 -28.95 -0.02
N PHE A 348 36.70 -27.83 -0.73
CA PHE A 348 37.78 -27.36 -1.58
C PHE A 348 39.05 -27.01 -0.79
N VAL A 349 38.89 -26.29 0.33
CA VAL A 349 39.99 -25.92 1.24
C VAL A 349 40.62 -27.18 1.89
N THR A 350 39.81 -28.15 2.34
CA THR A 350 40.31 -29.40 2.88
C THR A 350 41.03 -30.24 1.83
N PHE A 351 40.52 -30.29 0.58
CA PHE A 351 41.21 -30.95 -0.54
C PHE A 351 42.56 -30.30 -0.83
N LEU A 352 42.64 -28.97 -0.90
CA LEU A 352 43.90 -28.27 -1.13
C LEU A 352 44.92 -28.49 0.01
N THR A 353 44.45 -28.51 1.27
CA THR A 353 45.33 -28.82 2.41
C THR A 353 45.87 -30.26 2.37
N VAL A 354 45.04 -31.23 2.02
CA VAL A 354 45.46 -32.64 1.88
C VAL A 354 46.48 -32.80 0.74
N VAL A 355 46.23 -32.15 -0.42
CA VAL A 355 47.16 -32.13 -1.55
C VAL A 355 48.48 -31.49 -1.16
N LYS A 356 48.46 -30.37 -0.45
CA LYS A 356 49.65 -29.64 0.03
C LYS A 356 50.47 -30.49 1.02
N VAL A 357 49.79 -31.18 1.93
CA VAL A 357 50.48 -32.11 2.89
C VAL A 357 51.11 -33.30 2.17
N ARG A 358 50.43 -33.89 1.20
CA ARG A 358 50.99 -35.00 0.40
C ARG A 358 52.21 -34.56 -0.42
N THR A 359 52.15 -33.38 -1.05
CA THR A 359 53.30 -32.85 -1.81
C THR A 359 54.48 -32.47 -0.92
N LEU A 360 54.29 -32.09 0.33
CA LEU A 360 55.34 -31.82 1.30
C LEU A 360 55.96 -33.13 1.82
N GLN A 361 55.18 -34.20 1.96
CA GLN A 361 55.68 -35.53 2.34
C GLN A 361 56.51 -36.19 1.26
N THR A 362 56.10 -36.04 -0.02
CA THR A 362 56.91 -36.55 -1.15
C THR A 362 58.21 -35.81 -1.35
N ARG A 363 58.32 -34.51 -0.98
CA ARG A 363 59.60 -33.74 -1.02
C ARG A 363 60.57 -34.04 0.12
N ARG A 364 60.17 -34.82 1.16
CA ARG A 364 61.05 -35.27 2.23
C ARG A 364 61.61 -36.65 2.04
N LEU A 365 61.28 -37.31 0.93
CA LEU A 365 61.73 -38.65 0.57
C LEU A 365 62.71 -38.69 -0.62
N PHE A 366 63.20 -37.50 -1.05
CA PHE A 366 64.31 -37.32 -1.98
C PHE A 366 65.32 -36.30 -1.31
#